data_8427d7958533f3688c530950d0b7fcde
#
_entry.id   8427d7958533f3688c530950d0b7fcde
#
_cell.length_a   1.000
_cell.length_b   1.000
_cell.length_c   1.000
_cell.angle_alpha   90.00
_cell.angle_beta   90.00
_cell.angle_gamma   90.00
#
_symmetry.space_group_name_H-M   'P 1'
#
loop_
_entity.id
_entity.type
_entity.pdbx_description
1 polymer ?
#
loop_
_entity_poly.entity_id
_entity_poly.type
_entity_poly.pdbx_seq_one_letter_code
_entity_poly.pdbx_strand_id
1 'polypeptide(L)'
;MQNFNLVERFQNKKVLIICVPGAFTSTCHNQHLPPYIQNCEILMTEKKIDKVCCITTNDPFVLDLWKKKLGQSKIKFLSDGNEEFLNKTNLIRNYEKSFMGNRLIRSIILLENLKVTKLILDDPGKLDKTSYTNITKLI
;
A
#
# COMPACT_ATOMS: atom_id res chain seq x y z
N MET A 1 -4.40 19.69 5.39
CA MET A 1 -4.36 18.37 4.77
C MET A 1 -4.77 18.51 3.33
N GLN A 2 -3.96 18.05 2.40
CA GLN A 2 -4.21 18.21 0.98
C GLN A 2 -4.89 16.98 0.41
N ASN A 3 -5.85 17.17 -0.49
CA ASN A 3 -6.40 16.09 -1.29
C ASN A 3 -5.33 15.53 -2.21
N PHE A 4 -5.25 14.21 -2.29
CA PHE A 4 -4.32 13.53 -3.17
C PHE A 4 -5.02 13.21 -4.50
N ASN A 5 -4.59 13.86 -5.58
CA ASN A 5 -5.11 13.58 -6.91
C ASN A 5 -4.22 12.57 -7.61
N LEU A 6 -4.73 11.34 -7.75
CA LEU A 6 -4.01 10.22 -8.36
C LEU A 6 -3.57 10.52 -9.79
N VAL A 7 -4.45 11.12 -10.59
CA VAL A 7 -4.16 11.40 -12.01
C VAL A 7 -2.98 12.37 -12.13
N GLU A 8 -3.01 13.47 -11.39
CA GLU A 8 -1.93 14.46 -11.42
C GLU A 8 -0.61 13.90 -10.90
N ARG A 9 -0.68 13.09 -9.84
CA ARG A 9 0.50 12.60 -9.14
C ARG A 9 1.15 11.41 -9.82
N PHE A 10 0.37 10.58 -10.50
CA PHE A 10 0.85 9.30 -11.02
C PHE A 10 0.93 9.23 -12.54
N GLN A 11 0.41 10.23 -13.28
CA GLN A 11 0.51 10.20 -14.73
C GLN A 11 1.99 10.23 -15.18
N ASN A 12 2.30 9.47 -16.22
CA ASN A 12 3.65 9.33 -16.80
C ASN A 12 4.68 8.80 -15.79
N LYS A 13 4.24 8.07 -14.78
CA LYS A 13 5.11 7.50 -13.74
C LYS A 13 4.85 6.02 -13.55
N LYS A 14 5.90 5.31 -13.12
CA LYS A 14 5.80 3.95 -12.63
C LYS A 14 5.63 4.00 -11.12
N VAL A 15 4.50 3.48 -10.63
CA VAL A 15 4.11 3.60 -9.22
C VAL A 15 3.81 2.22 -8.64
N LEU A 16 4.40 1.94 -7.49
CA LEU A 16 4.08 0.75 -6.71
C LEU A 16 3.15 1.14 -5.57
N ILE A 17 1.98 0.53 -5.52
CA ILE A 17 1.00 0.77 -4.47
C ILE A 17 0.90 -0.46 -3.59
N ILE A 18 1.14 -0.28 -2.29
CA ILE A 18 1.00 -1.32 -1.27
C ILE A 18 -0.32 -1.06 -0.54
N CYS A 19 -1.29 -1.96 -0.72
CA CYS A 19 -2.57 -1.87 -0.01
C CYS A 19 -2.53 -2.78 1.21
N VAL A 20 -2.90 -2.25 2.36
CA VAL A 20 -2.88 -3.01 3.62
C VAL A 20 -4.18 -2.82 4.39
N PRO A 21 -4.62 -3.85 5.14
CA PRO A 21 -5.84 -3.78 5.95
C PRO A 21 -5.82 -2.72 7.04
N GLY A 22 -4.68 -2.44 7.64
CA GLY A 22 -4.67 -1.42 8.68
C GLY A 22 -3.31 -1.10 9.29
N ALA A 23 -3.16 0.16 9.65
CA ALA A 23 -2.01 0.65 10.41
C ALA A 23 -1.95 -0.02 11.79
N PHE A 24 -0.75 -0.26 12.28
CA PHE A 24 -0.47 -0.88 13.59
C PHE A 24 -0.97 -2.32 13.75
N THR A 25 -1.57 -2.92 12.74
CA THR A 25 -1.96 -4.33 12.80
C THR A 25 -0.70 -5.20 12.71
N SER A 26 -0.73 -6.38 13.35
CA SER A 26 0.50 -7.20 13.55
C SER A 26 1.25 -7.47 12.26
N THR A 27 0.59 -7.96 11.24
CA THR A 27 1.23 -8.32 9.96
C THR A 27 1.68 -7.09 9.20
N CYS A 28 0.82 -6.09 9.07
CA CYS A 28 1.15 -4.86 8.33
C CYS A 28 2.33 -4.12 8.94
N HIS A 29 2.33 -3.98 10.27
CA HIS A 29 3.35 -3.22 10.99
C HIS A 29 4.66 -3.98 11.15
N ASN A 30 4.59 -5.27 11.53
CA ASN A 30 5.77 -6.03 11.93
C ASN A 30 6.43 -6.80 10.79
N GLN A 31 5.69 -7.18 9.76
CA GLN A 31 6.16 -8.10 8.73
C GLN A 31 6.08 -7.54 7.30
N HIS A 32 5.00 -6.87 6.94
CA HIS A 32 4.76 -6.46 5.56
C HIS A 32 5.55 -5.20 5.18
N LEU A 33 5.35 -4.12 5.91
CA LEU A 33 5.95 -2.83 5.58
C LEU A 33 7.46 -2.72 5.86
N PRO A 34 8.02 -3.28 6.95
CA PRO A 34 9.42 -3.07 7.24
C PRO A 34 10.40 -3.41 6.11
N PRO A 35 10.27 -4.55 5.41
CA PRO A 35 11.18 -4.83 4.28
C PRO A 35 11.07 -3.80 3.15
N TYR A 36 9.86 -3.32 2.86
CA TYR A 36 9.67 -2.27 1.86
C TYR A 36 10.31 -0.95 2.28
N ILE A 37 10.20 -0.60 3.56
CA ILE A 37 10.81 0.62 4.09
C ILE A 37 12.33 0.54 4.04
N GLN A 38 12.90 -0.56 4.48
CA GLN A 38 14.34 -0.77 4.51
C GLN A 38 14.96 -0.75 3.12
N ASN A 39 14.25 -1.24 2.12
CA ASN A 39 14.75 -1.43 0.77
C ASN A 39 14.10 -0.51 -0.27
N CYS A 40 13.38 0.51 0.17
CA CYS A 40 12.60 1.37 -0.73
C CYS A 40 13.45 2.02 -1.82
N GLU A 41 14.58 2.60 -1.46
CA GLU A 41 15.45 3.28 -2.43
C GLU A 41 16.07 2.30 -3.42
N ILE A 42 16.49 1.12 -2.95
CA ILE A 42 17.02 0.06 -3.81
C ILE A 42 15.94 -0.40 -4.79
N LEU A 43 14.75 -0.63 -4.29
CA LEU A 43 13.60 -1.04 -5.11
C LEU A 43 13.30 -0.01 -6.20
N MET A 44 13.24 1.26 -5.83
CA MET A 44 12.98 2.35 -6.76
C MET A 44 14.06 2.44 -7.84
N THR A 45 15.32 2.32 -7.47
CA THR A 45 16.45 2.39 -8.41
C THR A 45 16.50 1.18 -9.33
N GLU A 46 16.48 -0.02 -8.77
CA GLU A 46 16.63 -1.26 -9.56
C GLU A 46 15.44 -1.54 -10.47
N LYS A 47 14.23 -1.24 -10.00
CA LYS A 47 12.99 -1.50 -10.76
C LYS A 47 12.48 -0.27 -11.51
N LYS A 48 13.19 0.84 -11.45
CA LYS A 48 12.83 2.11 -12.10
C LYS A 48 11.43 2.59 -11.69
N ILE A 49 11.14 2.48 -10.40
CA ILE A 49 9.87 2.91 -9.83
C ILE A 49 10.02 4.37 -9.38
N ASP A 50 9.12 5.22 -9.86
CA ASP A 50 9.15 6.66 -9.55
C ASP A 50 8.58 6.97 -8.17
N LYS A 51 7.55 6.22 -7.75
CA LYS A 51 6.88 6.43 -6.46
C LYS A 51 6.46 5.11 -5.84
N VAL A 52 6.55 5.04 -4.51
CA VAL A 52 6.01 3.94 -3.71
C VAL A 52 5.03 4.53 -2.71
N CYS A 53 3.82 3.99 -2.69
CA CYS A 53 2.75 4.44 -1.80
C CYS A 53 2.20 3.27 -0.99
N CYS A 54 1.73 3.56 0.22
CA CYS A 54 0.95 2.62 1.03
C CYS A 54 -0.42 3.22 1.26
N ILE A 55 -1.47 2.47 0.93
CA ILE A 55 -2.86 2.92 1.09
C ILE A 55 -3.58 2.03 2.10
N THR A 56 -4.32 2.64 2.99
CA THR A 56 -5.21 1.98 3.95
C THR A 56 -6.40 2.88 4.27
N THR A 57 -7.47 2.30 4.82
CA THR A 57 -8.66 3.06 5.19
C THR A 57 -8.52 3.83 6.50
N ASN A 58 -7.40 3.70 7.20
CA ASN A 58 -7.14 4.52 8.39
C ASN A 58 -7.08 6.00 8.04
N ASP A 59 -7.44 6.84 8.99
CA ASP A 59 -7.41 8.29 8.80
C ASP A 59 -5.98 8.84 8.70
N PRO A 60 -5.81 10.08 8.20
CA PRO A 60 -4.47 10.65 8.01
C PRO A 60 -3.69 10.86 9.30
N PHE A 61 -4.35 11.09 10.42
CA PHE A 61 -3.67 11.29 11.71
C PHE A 61 -3.05 9.98 12.21
N VAL A 62 -3.79 8.88 12.07
CA VAL A 62 -3.28 7.55 12.39
C VAL A 62 -2.09 7.21 11.48
N LEU A 63 -2.20 7.49 10.19
CA LEU A 63 -1.14 7.21 9.23
C LEU A 63 0.12 8.02 9.49
N ASP A 64 -0.02 9.27 9.90
CA ASP A 64 1.12 10.13 10.22
C ASP A 64 1.92 9.55 11.39
N LEU A 65 1.24 9.13 12.45
CA LEU A 65 1.88 8.48 13.57
C LEU A 65 2.50 7.13 13.19
N TRP A 66 1.79 6.35 12.38
CA TRP A 66 2.29 5.06 11.92
C TRP A 66 3.56 5.19 11.10
N LYS A 67 3.60 6.15 10.19
CA LYS A 67 4.79 6.47 9.41
C LYS A 67 5.98 6.80 10.31
N LYS A 68 5.77 7.59 11.34
CA LYS A 68 6.83 7.93 12.32
C LYS A 68 7.35 6.68 13.05
N LYS A 69 6.45 5.78 13.43
CA LYS A 69 6.83 4.54 14.14
C LYS A 69 7.57 3.55 13.24
N LEU A 70 7.22 3.49 11.97
CA LEU A 70 7.89 2.59 11.01
C LEU A 70 9.29 3.06 10.61
N GLY A 71 9.58 4.34 10.78
CA GLY A 71 10.85 4.94 10.41
C GLY A 71 10.83 5.66 9.07
N GLN A 72 11.91 6.36 8.77
CA GLN A 72 12.00 7.18 7.56
C GLN A 72 12.09 6.33 6.30
N SER A 73 11.35 6.74 5.28
CA SER A 73 11.43 6.16 3.95
C SER A 73 10.82 7.12 2.93
N LYS A 74 10.97 6.81 1.65
CA LYS A 74 10.31 7.55 0.57
C LYS A 74 8.88 7.07 0.31
N ILE A 75 8.39 6.10 1.07
CA ILE A 75 7.03 5.60 0.93
C ILE A 75 6.04 6.69 1.38
N LYS A 76 5.08 6.99 0.51
CA LYS A 76 4.01 7.93 0.83
C LYS A 76 2.82 7.16 1.38
N PHE A 77 2.33 7.56 2.55
CA PHE A 77 1.18 6.93 3.18
C PHE A 77 -0.08 7.72 2.84
N LEU A 78 -1.06 7.06 2.24
CA LEU A 78 -2.28 7.67 1.75
C LEU A 78 -3.49 7.09 2.48
N SER A 79 -4.37 7.98 2.95
CA SER A 79 -5.61 7.59 3.60
C SER A 79 -6.74 7.41 2.60
N ASP A 80 -7.38 6.25 2.64
CA ASP A 80 -8.66 6.01 1.98
C ASP A 80 -9.79 6.02 3.02
N GLY A 81 -9.77 7.00 3.91
CA GLY A 81 -10.71 7.09 5.03
C GLY A 81 -12.18 7.16 4.61
N ASN A 82 -12.45 7.67 3.43
CA ASN A 82 -13.81 7.71 2.87
C ASN A 82 -14.15 6.51 2.00
N GLU A 83 -13.25 5.53 1.92
CA GLU A 83 -13.46 4.29 1.17
C GLU A 83 -13.69 4.48 -0.35
N GLU A 84 -13.24 5.59 -0.92
CA GLU A 84 -13.39 5.83 -2.36
C GLU A 84 -12.56 4.87 -3.20
N PHE A 85 -11.29 4.73 -2.86
CA PHE A 85 -10.38 3.82 -3.55
C PHE A 85 -10.82 2.36 -3.36
N LEU A 86 -11.18 2.01 -2.14
CA LEU A 86 -11.66 0.68 -1.79
C LEU A 86 -12.89 0.29 -2.63
N ASN A 87 -13.86 1.18 -2.76
CA ASN A 87 -15.07 0.92 -3.52
C ASN A 87 -14.85 0.92 -5.04
N LYS A 88 -14.03 1.83 -5.55
CA LYS A 88 -13.73 1.91 -6.99
C LYS A 88 -12.91 0.72 -7.49
N THR A 89 -12.01 0.20 -6.68
CA THR A 89 -11.18 -0.96 -7.05
C THR A 89 -11.82 -2.29 -6.70
N ASN A 90 -12.84 -2.28 -5.86
CA ASN A 90 -13.46 -3.49 -5.30
C ASN A 90 -12.48 -4.38 -4.53
N LEU A 91 -11.40 -3.82 -4.05
CA LEU A 91 -10.42 -4.53 -3.21
C LEU A 91 -10.87 -4.54 -1.75
N ILE A 92 -12.05 -5.08 -1.52
CA ILE A 92 -12.74 -5.02 -0.23
C ILE A 92 -12.71 -6.36 0.46
N ARG A 93 -12.37 -6.34 1.75
CA ARG A 93 -12.57 -7.47 2.65
C ARG A 93 -13.26 -7.00 3.92
N ASN A 94 -14.29 -7.71 4.33
CA ASN A 94 -15.01 -7.39 5.57
C ASN A 94 -14.36 -8.08 6.76
N TYR A 95 -13.98 -7.28 7.76
CA TYR A 95 -13.41 -7.75 9.02
C TYR A 95 -14.35 -7.47 10.19
N GLU A 96 -15.65 -7.65 9.99
CA GLU A 96 -16.67 -7.38 11.01
C GLU A 96 -16.41 -8.12 12.32
N LYS A 97 -16.00 -9.39 12.22
CA LYS A 97 -15.70 -10.21 13.41
C LYS A 97 -14.54 -9.67 14.23
N SER A 98 -13.67 -8.89 13.65
CA SER A 98 -12.54 -8.25 14.32
C SER A 98 -12.81 -6.78 14.66
N PHE A 99 -14.04 -6.34 14.51
CA PHE A 99 -14.45 -4.95 14.74
C PHE A 99 -13.69 -3.93 13.89
N MET A 100 -13.28 -4.34 12.70
CA MET A 100 -12.51 -3.49 11.79
C MET A 100 -13.30 -3.01 10.57
N GLY A 101 -14.50 -3.56 10.36
CA GLY A 101 -15.34 -3.20 9.22
C GLY A 101 -14.71 -3.55 7.88
N ASN A 102 -14.98 -2.74 6.87
CA ASN A 102 -14.41 -2.94 5.54
C ASN A 102 -12.99 -2.39 5.46
N ARG A 103 -12.08 -3.19 4.93
CA ARG A 103 -10.67 -2.84 4.75
C ARG A 103 -10.21 -3.21 3.35
N LEU A 104 -9.11 -2.60 2.93
CA LEU A 104 -8.45 -3.01 1.69
C LEU A 104 -7.90 -4.43 1.82
N ILE A 105 -8.06 -5.21 0.77
CA ILE A 105 -7.37 -6.50 0.66
C ILE A 105 -5.86 -6.22 0.61
N ARG A 106 -5.07 -7.02 1.33
CA ARG A 106 -3.62 -6.96 1.23
C ARG A 106 -3.21 -7.25 -0.22
N SER A 107 -2.67 -6.24 -0.88
CA SER A 107 -2.41 -6.33 -2.31
C SER A 107 -1.28 -5.39 -2.74
N ILE A 108 -0.71 -5.70 -3.89
CA ILE A 108 0.27 -4.85 -4.56
C ILE A 108 -0.28 -4.51 -5.94
N ILE A 109 -0.25 -3.24 -6.28
CA ILE A 109 -0.64 -2.73 -7.58
C ILE A 109 0.57 -2.05 -8.21
N LEU A 110 0.94 -2.45 -9.42
CA LEU A 110 1.94 -1.75 -10.20
C LEU A 110 1.23 -0.97 -11.30
N LEU A 111 1.42 0.35 -11.30
CA LEU A 111 0.90 1.26 -12.31
C LEU A 111 2.03 1.74 -13.22
N GLU A 112 1.77 1.78 -14.51
CA GLU A 112 2.63 2.44 -15.48
C GLU A 112 1.78 3.39 -16.30
N ASN A 113 1.99 4.68 -16.13
CA ASN A 113 1.19 5.75 -16.73
C ASN A 113 -0.32 5.52 -16.52
N LEU A 114 -0.71 5.34 -15.27
CA LEU A 114 -2.10 5.12 -14.83
C LEU A 114 -2.74 3.80 -15.26
N LYS A 115 -1.98 2.92 -15.89
CA LYS A 115 -2.46 1.58 -16.24
C LYS A 115 -1.98 0.55 -15.23
N VAL A 116 -2.86 -0.31 -14.76
CA VAL A 116 -2.48 -1.44 -13.91
C VAL A 116 -1.76 -2.48 -14.76
N THR A 117 -0.47 -2.63 -14.54
CA THR A 117 0.34 -3.65 -15.23
C THR A 117 0.47 -4.93 -14.42
N LYS A 118 0.36 -4.84 -13.09
CA LYS A 118 0.31 -6.01 -12.20
C LYS A 118 -0.62 -5.74 -11.03
N LEU A 119 -1.39 -6.76 -10.66
CA LEU A 119 -2.23 -6.77 -9.46
C LEU A 119 -2.01 -8.11 -8.77
N ILE A 120 -1.51 -8.06 -7.55
CA ILE A 120 -1.16 -9.24 -6.75
C ILE A 120 -1.88 -9.15 -5.42
N LEU A 121 -2.63 -10.20 -5.09
CA LEU A 121 -3.48 -10.27 -3.89
C LEU A 121 -3.03 -11.41 -3.00
N ASP A 122 -3.02 -11.17 -1.70
CA ASP A 122 -2.86 -12.25 -0.73
C ASP A 122 -4.22 -12.75 -0.24
N ASP A 123 -4.24 -14.01 0.18
CA ASP A 123 -5.40 -14.61 0.81
C ASP A 123 -5.61 -14.04 2.22
N PRO A 124 -6.84 -14.15 2.79
CA PRO A 124 -7.12 -13.63 4.12
C PRO A 124 -6.11 -14.09 5.17
N GLY A 125 -5.58 -13.12 5.92
CA GLY A 125 -4.66 -13.40 7.02
C GLY A 125 -3.26 -13.87 6.62
N LYS A 126 -2.93 -13.82 5.33
CA LYS A 126 -1.62 -14.26 4.83
C LYS A 126 -0.79 -13.10 4.32
N LEU A 127 0.53 -13.24 4.48
CA LEU A 127 1.53 -12.40 3.83
C LEU A 127 2.49 -13.32 3.08
N ASP A 128 2.28 -13.45 1.78
CA ASP A 128 3.06 -14.34 0.92
C ASP A 128 3.33 -13.67 -0.42
N LYS A 129 2.31 -13.59 -1.26
CA LYS A 129 2.43 -13.08 -2.63
C LYS A 129 2.81 -11.60 -2.67
N THR A 130 2.35 -10.80 -1.70
CA THR A 130 2.60 -9.35 -1.63
C THR A 130 3.85 -9.00 -0.82
N SER A 131 4.58 -9.98 -0.31
CA SER A 131 5.82 -9.74 0.42
C SER A 131 6.87 -9.07 -0.47
N TYR A 132 7.74 -8.28 0.11
CA TYR A 132 8.85 -7.63 -0.59
C TYR A 132 9.67 -8.66 -1.40
N THR A 133 10.02 -9.78 -0.77
CA THR A 133 10.83 -10.82 -1.41
C THR A 133 10.15 -11.38 -2.66
N ASN A 134 8.84 -11.63 -2.59
CA ASN A 134 8.10 -12.15 -3.73
C ASN A 134 7.93 -11.11 -4.83
N ILE A 135 7.59 -9.87 -4.47
CA ILE A 135 7.36 -8.79 -5.43
C ILE A 135 8.61 -8.46 -6.23
N THR A 136 9.78 -8.45 -5.61
CA THR A 136 11.04 -8.18 -6.32
C THR A 136 11.37 -9.21 -7.40
N LYS A 137 10.80 -10.39 -7.33
CA LYS A 137 10.93 -11.41 -8.36
C LYS A 137 9.96 -11.22 -9.52
N LEU A 138 8.85 -10.52 -9.30
CA LEU A 138 7.76 -10.38 -10.26
C LEU A 138 7.81 -9.07 -11.06
N ILE A 139 8.50 -8.07 -10.59
CA ILE A 139 8.51 -6.76 -11.22
C ILE A 139 9.89 -6.36 -11.75
#